data_3db03fa118b50526dd9b14419ffc6cfd
#
_entry.id   3db03fa118b50526dd9b14419ffc6cfd
#
_cell.length_a   1.000
_cell.length_b   1.000
_cell.length_c   1.000
_cell.angle_alpha   90.00
_cell.angle_beta   90.00
_cell.angle_gamma   90.00
#
_symmetry.space_group_name_H-M   'P 1'
#
loop_
_entity.id
_entity.type
_entity.pdbx_description
1 polymer ?
#
loop_
_entity_poly.entity_id
_entity_poly.type
_entity_poly.pdbx_seq_one_letter_code
_entity_poly.pdbx_strand_id
1 'polypeptide(L)'
;MNESEIKSEIERTVAGTSYPRWTIGVTDDPDRRGTEHESPRFWRQWKADTEAIARSVEKYFLGKGMKGASSSGEHPNYVYVF
;
A
#
# COMPACT_ATOMS: atom_id res chain seq x y z
N MET A 1 -3.30 7.11 -10.34
CA MET A 1 -1.86 6.85 -10.59
C MET A 1 -1.71 5.49 -11.26
N ASN A 2 -0.77 5.38 -12.17
CA ASN A 2 -0.47 4.09 -12.79
C ASN A 2 0.49 3.27 -11.90
N GLU A 3 0.70 2.02 -12.28
CA GLU A 3 1.51 1.10 -11.48
C GLU A 3 2.94 1.60 -11.27
N SER A 4 3.57 2.09 -12.33
CA SER A 4 4.95 2.57 -12.28
C SER A 4 5.10 3.76 -11.34
N GLU A 5 4.15 4.69 -11.39
CA GLU A 5 4.16 5.87 -10.52
C GLU A 5 4.05 5.48 -9.04
N ILE A 6 3.13 4.57 -8.73
CA ILE A 6 2.93 4.14 -7.34
C ILE A 6 4.18 3.40 -6.83
N LYS A 7 4.73 2.51 -7.64
CA LYS A 7 5.96 1.79 -7.27
C LYS A 7 7.10 2.75 -6.96
N SER A 8 7.29 3.78 -7.81
CA SER A 8 8.33 4.79 -7.60
C SER A 8 8.11 5.56 -6.30
N GLU A 9 6.87 5.92 -6.00
CA GLU A 9 6.55 6.66 -4.79
C GLU A 9 6.79 5.82 -3.54
N ILE A 10 6.43 4.53 -3.59
CA ILE A 10 6.67 3.63 -2.46
C ILE A 10 8.17 3.43 -2.25
N GLU A 11 8.93 3.22 -3.31
CA GLU A 11 10.38 3.04 -3.19
C GLU A 11 11.06 4.27 -2.60
N ARG A 12 10.60 5.47 -2.97
CA ARG A 12 11.10 6.72 -2.40
C ARG A 12 10.76 6.80 -0.91
N THR A 13 9.55 6.39 -0.55
CA THR A 13 9.07 6.42 0.84
C THR A 13 9.91 5.51 1.74
N VAL A 14 10.25 4.32 1.26
CA VAL A 14 10.96 3.32 2.07
C VAL A 14 12.48 3.38 1.90
N ALA A 15 12.99 4.28 1.07
CA ALA A 15 14.42 4.39 0.79
C ALA A 15 15.22 4.53 2.09
N GLY A 16 16.32 3.79 2.18
CA GLY A 16 17.17 3.80 3.36
C GLY A 16 16.70 2.88 4.49
N THR A 17 15.58 2.16 4.28
CA THR A 17 15.07 1.19 5.25
C THR A 17 14.90 -0.16 4.57
N SER A 18 14.61 -1.20 5.37
CA SER A 18 14.39 -2.54 4.81
C SER A 18 12.90 -2.82 4.62
N TYR A 19 12.56 -3.54 3.55
CA TYR A 19 11.17 -3.86 3.24
C TYR A 19 10.40 -4.56 4.38
N PRO A 20 11.01 -5.50 5.14
CA PRO A 20 10.26 -6.17 6.22
C PRO A 20 9.77 -5.25 7.34
N ARG A 21 10.28 -4.03 7.41
CA ARG A 21 9.81 -3.05 8.40
C ARG A 21 8.48 -2.42 8.02
N TRP A 22 8.06 -2.59 6.77
CA TRP A 22 6.87 -1.93 6.24
C TRP A 22 5.76 -2.94 6.02
N THR A 23 4.52 -2.47 6.17
CA THR A 23 3.33 -3.24 5.84
C THR A 23 2.66 -2.59 4.65
N ILE A 24 2.23 -3.39 3.68
CA ILE A 24 1.52 -2.90 2.50
C ILE A 24 0.14 -3.55 2.42
N GLY A 25 -0.86 -2.78 1.99
CA GLY A 25 -2.20 -3.29 1.79
C GLY A 25 -2.94 -2.48 0.74
N VAL A 26 -4.13 -2.95 0.41
CA VAL A 26 -5.04 -2.27 -0.51
C VAL A 26 -6.41 -2.12 0.15
N THR A 27 -7.12 -1.04 -0.18
CA THR A 27 -8.42 -0.76 0.41
C THR A 27 -9.24 0.15 -0.51
N ASP A 28 -10.56 0.14 -0.33
CA ASP A 28 -11.44 1.11 -0.97
C ASP A 28 -11.68 2.33 -0.07
N ASP A 29 -11.29 2.25 1.20
CA ASP A 29 -11.50 3.32 2.19
C ASP A 29 -10.24 3.47 3.06
N PRO A 30 -9.26 4.27 2.61
CA PRO A 30 -8.00 4.41 3.34
C PRO A 30 -8.16 5.05 4.71
N ASP A 31 -9.14 5.94 4.90
CA ASP A 31 -9.35 6.58 6.20
C ASP A 31 -9.82 5.58 7.23
N ARG A 32 -10.81 4.75 6.88
CA ARG A 32 -11.29 3.69 7.76
C ARG A 32 -10.18 2.69 8.05
N ARG A 33 -9.43 2.30 7.02
CA ARG A 33 -8.37 1.30 7.17
C ARG A 33 -7.24 1.80 8.06
N GLY A 34 -6.89 3.09 7.95
CA GLY A 34 -5.91 3.69 8.83
C GLY A 34 -6.36 3.63 10.29
N THR A 35 -7.64 3.89 10.54
CA THR A 35 -8.22 3.79 11.88
C THR A 35 -8.19 2.35 12.39
N GLU A 36 -8.52 1.37 11.53
CA GLU A 36 -8.48 -0.03 11.89
C GLU A 36 -7.08 -0.50 12.29
N HIS A 37 -6.05 0.12 11.73
CA HIS A 37 -4.65 -0.15 12.09
C HIS A 37 -4.16 0.78 13.22
N GLU A 38 -5.08 1.33 14.01
CA GLU A 38 -4.78 2.18 15.15
C GLU A 38 -4.07 3.48 14.76
N SER A 39 -4.39 4.00 13.59
CA SER A 39 -3.83 5.26 13.06
C SER A 39 -2.31 5.31 13.19
N PRO A 40 -1.58 4.47 12.46
CA PRO A 40 -0.12 4.41 12.57
C PRO A 40 0.51 5.78 12.42
N ARG A 41 1.58 6.03 13.17
CA ARG A 41 2.30 7.31 13.14
C ARG A 41 2.78 7.63 11.73
N PHE A 42 3.20 6.62 10.98
CA PHE A 42 3.64 6.78 9.60
C PHE A 42 2.66 6.04 8.70
N TRP A 43 1.98 6.80 7.83
CA TRP A 43 0.97 6.25 6.91
C TRP A 43 1.05 7.01 5.60
N ARG A 44 1.18 6.28 4.49
CA ARG A 44 1.15 6.85 3.15
C ARG A 44 0.18 6.06 2.31
N GLN A 45 -0.53 6.74 1.42
CA GLN A 45 -1.53 6.12 0.57
C GLN A 45 -1.52 6.76 -0.81
N TRP A 46 -1.89 5.97 -1.81
CA TRP A 46 -1.96 6.41 -3.19
C TRP A 46 -3.17 5.78 -3.85
N LYS A 47 -3.86 6.57 -4.70
CA LYS A 47 -5.00 6.06 -5.45
C LYS A 47 -4.51 5.51 -6.78
N ALA A 48 -4.76 4.22 -7.02
CA ALA A 48 -4.45 3.57 -8.28
C ALA A 48 -5.57 3.84 -9.30
N ASP A 49 -5.21 3.81 -10.58
CA ASP A 49 -6.21 4.01 -11.64
C ASP A 49 -7.23 2.88 -11.66
N THR A 50 -6.84 1.66 -11.28
CA THR A 50 -7.72 0.50 -11.24
C THR A 50 -7.39 -0.38 -10.05
N GLU A 51 -8.33 -1.26 -9.68
CA GLU A 51 -8.09 -2.27 -8.65
C GLU A 51 -6.96 -3.21 -9.07
N ALA A 52 -6.90 -3.58 -10.34
CA ALA A 52 -5.85 -4.47 -10.84
C ALA A 52 -4.47 -3.88 -10.62
N ILE A 53 -4.32 -2.57 -10.83
CA ILE A 53 -3.06 -1.88 -10.57
C ILE A 53 -2.72 -1.90 -9.08
N ALA A 54 -3.71 -1.62 -8.22
CA ALA A 54 -3.48 -1.64 -6.78
C ALA A 54 -3.00 -3.01 -6.31
N ARG A 55 -3.65 -4.07 -6.76
CA ARG A 55 -3.27 -5.44 -6.39
C ARG A 55 -1.90 -5.83 -6.95
N SER A 56 -1.58 -5.38 -8.15
CA SER A 56 -0.28 -5.66 -8.76
C SER A 56 0.86 -5.00 -7.98
N VAL A 57 0.66 -3.77 -7.53
CA VAL A 57 1.63 -3.06 -6.69
C VAL A 57 1.83 -3.79 -5.36
N GLU A 58 0.73 -4.18 -4.72
CA GLU A 58 0.81 -4.93 -3.47
C GLU A 58 1.62 -6.21 -3.64
N LYS A 59 1.30 -6.99 -4.67
CA LYS A 59 2.00 -8.25 -4.94
C LYS A 59 3.48 -8.03 -5.17
N TYR A 60 3.83 -6.97 -5.90
CA TYR A 60 5.23 -6.64 -6.17
C TYR A 60 6.01 -6.41 -4.87
N PHE A 61 5.48 -5.61 -3.95
CA PHE A 61 6.19 -5.30 -2.71
C PHE A 61 6.13 -6.43 -1.68
N LEU A 62 5.10 -7.27 -1.71
CA LEU A 62 5.11 -8.50 -0.93
C LEU A 62 6.27 -9.40 -1.37
N GLY A 63 6.50 -9.48 -2.68
CA GLY A 63 7.65 -10.21 -3.22
C GLY A 63 8.99 -9.62 -2.83
N LYS A 64 9.03 -8.33 -2.49
CA LYS A 64 10.25 -7.67 -2.01
C LYS A 64 10.48 -7.86 -0.51
N GLY A 65 9.51 -8.38 0.21
CA GLY A 65 9.65 -8.66 1.64
C GLY A 65 8.79 -7.85 2.59
N MET A 66 7.94 -6.96 2.09
CA MET A 66 7.00 -6.23 2.96
C MET A 66 6.00 -7.21 3.58
N LYS A 67 5.52 -6.85 4.78
CA LYS A 67 4.42 -7.58 5.41
C LYS A 67 3.12 -7.24 4.70
N GLY A 68 2.22 -8.20 4.58
CA GLY A 68 0.94 -7.99 3.96
C GLY A 68 -0.15 -7.69 4.97
N ALA A 69 -1.01 -6.72 4.65
CA ALA A 69 -2.26 -6.49 5.37
C ALA A 69 -3.39 -7.07 4.55
N SER A 70 -4.49 -7.49 5.21
CA SER A 70 -5.66 -8.00 4.51
C SER A 70 -6.27 -6.88 3.66
N SER A 71 -6.70 -7.22 2.45
CA SER A 71 -7.42 -6.26 1.62
C SER A 71 -8.81 -6.02 2.21
N SER A 72 -9.35 -4.83 2.01
CA SER A 72 -10.68 -4.48 2.49
C SER A 72 -11.47 -3.76 1.41
N GLY A 73 -12.80 -3.95 1.42
CA GLY A 73 -13.70 -3.36 0.45
C GLY A 73 -13.93 -4.24 -0.76
N GLU A 74 -14.93 -3.88 -1.59
CA GLU A 74 -15.30 -4.66 -2.77
C GLU A 74 -14.39 -4.38 -3.96
N HIS A 75 -13.94 -3.12 -4.09
CA HIS A 75 -13.11 -2.69 -5.20
C HIS A 75 -11.95 -1.84 -4.69
N PRO A 76 -10.97 -2.46 -3.99
CA PRO A 76 -9.87 -1.70 -3.40
C PRO A 76 -8.99 -1.11 -4.50
N ASN A 77 -8.93 0.22 -4.53
CA ASN A 77 -8.12 0.94 -5.52
C ASN A 77 -7.12 1.90 -4.87
N TYR A 78 -6.99 1.87 -3.56
CA TYR A 78 -5.94 2.58 -2.84
C TYR A 78 -4.88 1.60 -2.37
N VAL A 79 -3.62 2.00 -2.51
CA VAL A 79 -2.49 1.26 -1.94
C VAL A 79 -1.99 2.06 -0.75
N TYR A 80 -1.69 1.41 0.36
CA TYR A 80 -1.13 2.09 1.53
C TYR A 80 0.04 1.31 2.09
N VAL A 81 0.95 2.04 2.75
CA VAL A 81 2.07 1.46 3.50
C VAL A 81 2.18 2.14 4.86
N PHE A 82 2.66 1.38 5.83
CA PHE A 82 2.96 1.92 7.15
C PHE A 82 3.96 1.06 7.89
#